data_e03220a38abfcbc23bfd3488ebff27aa
#
_entry.id   e03220a38abfcbc23bfd3488ebff27aa
#
_cell.length_a   1.000
_cell.length_b   1.000
_cell.length_c   1.000
_cell.angle_alpha   90.00
_cell.angle_beta   90.00
_cell.angle_gamma   90.00
#
_symmetry.space_group_name_H-M   'P 1'
#
loop_
_entity.id
_entity.type
_entity.pdbx_description
1 polymer ?
#
loop_
_entity_poly.entity_id
_entity_poly.type
_entity_poly.pdbx_seq_one_letter_code
_entity_poly.pdbx_strand_id
1 'polypeptide(L)'
;MSIENIVNQKYNAGFVTDVESEVFSKGLSEQTIRAISEKNSEPSWLLDYRLKAYKRLLTLKQPQWASFNLSSIDLQDIHYYSQPKNRPKSLEEVDPAILADFEKLGIPLKEQAALAGVAVDAVFDSVSLGTTYKEKLAEQGIIFGSFNEGVQKCPDIIKKYLGTVVPYTDNFWACLNAAVFSDGSFVYIPKGV
;
A
#
# COMPACT_ATOMS: atom_id res chain seq x y z
N MET A 1 23.80 22.83 -9.81
CA MET A 1 24.06 21.38 -9.83
C MET A 1 23.75 20.90 -11.24
N SER A 2 24.70 20.23 -11.93
CA SER A 2 24.42 19.71 -13.29
C SER A 2 23.54 18.47 -13.19
N ILE A 3 22.74 18.22 -14.23
CA ILE A 3 21.88 17.03 -14.33
C ILE A 3 22.71 15.75 -14.21
N GLU A 4 23.94 15.73 -14.73
CA GLU A 4 24.87 14.60 -14.58
C GLU A 4 25.24 14.28 -13.13
N ASN A 5 25.36 15.29 -12.27
CA ASN A 5 25.61 15.06 -10.83
C ASN A 5 24.41 14.48 -10.09
N ILE A 6 23.20 14.77 -10.57
CA ILE A 6 21.96 14.19 -10.00
C ILE A 6 21.81 12.74 -10.42
N VAL A 7 22.11 12.42 -11.69
CA VAL A 7 21.99 11.07 -12.26
C VAL A 7 23.08 10.12 -11.71
N ASN A 8 24.27 10.65 -11.41
CA ASN A 8 25.40 9.88 -10.88
C ASN A 8 25.48 9.86 -9.35
N GLN A 9 24.60 10.55 -8.63
CA GLN A 9 24.51 10.41 -7.19
C GLN A 9 24.08 8.98 -6.87
N LYS A 10 24.92 8.24 -6.12
CA LYS A 10 24.47 7.00 -5.48
C LYS A 10 23.23 7.32 -4.68
N TYR A 11 22.16 6.62 -4.97
CA TYR A 11 20.91 6.72 -4.24
C TYR A 11 21.16 6.38 -2.77
N ASN A 12 21.27 7.42 -1.93
CA ASN A 12 21.62 7.28 -0.52
C ASN A 12 20.52 6.63 0.32
N ALA A 13 19.34 6.42 -0.27
CA ALA A 13 18.19 5.77 0.37
C ALA A 13 18.14 4.25 0.14
N GLY A 14 19.12 3.66 -0.54
CA GLY A 14 19.26 2.20 -0.67
C GLY A 14 19.72 1.57 0.63
N PHE A 15 18.83 1.46 1.60
CA PHE A 15 19.05 0.78 2.89
C PHE A 15 17.97 -0.26 3.13
N VAL A 16 18.27 -1.20 3.99
CA VAL A 16 17.31 -2.19 4.51
C VAL A 16 17.05 -1.85 5.97
N THR A 17 15.80 -1.68 6.33
CA THR A 17 15.41 -1.46 7.73
C THR A 17 15.57 -2.76 8.50
N ASP A 18 16.37 -2.77 9.57
CA ASP A 18 16.62 -3.95 10.42
C ASP A 18 15.46 -4.10 11.44
N VAL A 19 14.33 -4.59 10.95
CA VAL A 19 13.13 -4.85 11.75
C VAL A 19 12.68 -6.27 11.51
N GLU A 20 12.41 -7.01 12.61
CA GLU A 20 11.82 -8.34 12.50
C GLU A 20 10.46 -8.27 11.81
N SER A 21 10.36 -8.92 10.65
CA SER A 21 9.14 -8.95 9.84
C SER A 21 8.58 -10.37 9.71
N GLU A 22 7.27 -10.45 9.66
CA GLU A 22 6.56 -11.63 9.19
C GLU A 22 6.41 -11.51 7.68
N VAL A 23 6.98 -12.45 6.93
CA VAL A 23 6.99 -12.44 5.47
C VAL A 23 6.33 -13.70 4.95
N PHE A 24 5.38 -13.58 4.01
CA PHE A 24 4.80 -14.74 3.34
C PHE A 24 5.82 -15.40 2.39
N SER A 25 5.65 -16.70 2.15
CA SER A 25 6.45 -17.41 1.16
C SER A 25 6.35 -16.75 -0.21
N LYS A 26 7.41 -16.85 -1.00
CA LYS A 26 7.40 -16.36 -2.38
C LYS A 26 6.39 -17.09 -3.23
N GLY A 27 5.91 -16.41 -4.26
CA GLY A 27 5.08 -16.97 -5.30
C GLY A 27 3.66 -16.44 -5.33
N LEU A 28 3.19 -16.24 -6.54
CA LEU A 28 1.83 -15.80 -6.84
C LEU A 28 0.92 -17.01 -7.02
N SER A 29 -0.02 -17.19 -6.12
CA SER A 29 -1.00 -18.28 -6.16
C SER A 29 -2.34 -17.85 -5.56
N GLU A 30 -3.39 -18.61 -5.82
CA GLU A 30 -4.67 -18.40 -5.15
C GLU A 30 -4.54 -18.50 -3.62
N GLN A 31 -3.67 -19.38 -3.13
CA GLN A 31 -3.40 -19.54 -1.70
C GLN A 31 -2.76 -18.27 -1.11
N THR A 32 -1.81 -17.67 -1.81
CA THR A 32 -1.19 -16.39 -1.42
C THR A 32 -2.25 -15.28 -1.29
N ILE A 33 -3.16 -15.18 -2.25
CA ILE A 33 -4.23 -14.18 -2.27
C ILE A 33 -5.19 -14.40 -1.10
N ARG A 34 -5.59 -15.65 -0.83
CA ARG A 34 -6.44 -15.99 0.32
C ARG A 34 -5.76 -15.66 1.64
N ALA A 35 -4.46 -15.95 1.76
CA ALA A 35 -3.69 -15.62 2.95
C ALA A 35 -3.61 -14.10 3.20
N ILE A 36 -3.44 -13.28 2.16
CA ILE A 36 -3.48 -11.81 2.27
C ILE A 36 -4.87 -11.37 2.79
N SER A 37 -5.94 -11.87 2.17
CA SER A 37 -7.31 -11.53 2.54
C SER A 37 -7.64 -11.94 3.99
N GLU A 38 -7.23 -13.12 4.41
CA GLU A 38 -7.38 -13.62 5.77
C GLU A 38 -6.60 -12.75 6.78
N LYS A 39 -5.34 -12.44 6.45
CA LYS A 39 -4.47 -11.59 7.30
C LYS A 39 -5.07 -10.21 7.54
N ASN A 40 -5.72 -9.65 6.52
CA ASN A 40 -6.38 -8.35 6.59
C ASN A 40 -7.83 -8.44 7.12
N SER A 41 -8.32 -9.65 7.46
CA SER A 41 -9.71 -9.89 7.89
C SER A 41 -10.74 -9.31 6.91
N GLU A 42 -10.48 -9.49 5.61
CA GLU A 42 -11.30 -8.90 4.55
C GLU A 42 -12.67 -9.59 4.44
N PRO A 43 -13.74 -8.85 4.09
CA PRO A 43 -15.02 -9.43 3.78
C PRO A 43 -14.98 -10.24 2.48
N SER A 44 -15.86 -11.25 2.36
CA SER A 44 -15.89 -12.18 1.23
C SER A 44 -15.95 -11.49 -0.15
N TRP A 45 -16.67 -10.38 -0.27
CA TRP A 45 -16.78 -9.65 -1.54
C TRP A 45 -15.43 -9.10 -2.02
N LEU A 46 -14.52 -8.73 -1.10
CA LEU A 46 -13.19 -8.22 -1.45
C LEU A 46 -12.28 -9.38 -1.87
N LEU A 47 -12.35 -10.51 -1.18
CA LEU A 47 -11.69 -11.74 -1.61
C LEU A 47 -12.16 -12.17 -3.01
N ASP A 48 -13.47 -12.12 -3.28
CA ASP A 48 -14.03 -12.44 -4.61
C ASP A 48 -13.51 -11.49 -5.69
N TYR A 49 -13.36 -10.21 -5.38
CA TYR A 49 -12.76 -9.22 -6.28
C TYR A 49 -11.30 -9.59 -6.61
N ARG A 50 -10.49 -9.91 -5.59
CA ARG A 50 -9.10 -10.35 -5.77
C ARG A 50 -8.99 -11.60 -6.62
N LEU A 51 -9.81 -12.62 -6.35
CA LEU A 51 -9.79 -13.87 -7.07
C LEU A 51 -10.25 -13.72 -8.53
N LYS A 52 -11.20 -12.83 -8.82
CA LYS A 52 -11.56 -12.45 -10.20
C LYS A 52 -10.38 -11.80 -10.92
N ALA A 53 -9.70 -10.87 -10.27
CA ALA A 53 -8.49 -10.25 -10.82
C ALA A 53 -7.39 -11.29 -11.07
N TYR A 54 -7.12 -12.18 -10.14
CA TYR A 54 -6.14 -13.26 -10.33
C TYR A 54 -6.48 -14.18 -11.50
N LYS A 55 -7.72 -14.64 -11.60
CA LYS A 55 -8.16 -15.47 -12.73
C LYS A 55 -7.98 -14.76 -14.07
N ARG A 56 -8.26 -13.45 -14.11
CA ARG A 56 -8.03 -12.63 -15.30
C ARG A 56 -6.54 -12.51 -15.60
N LEU A 57 -5.69 -12.28 -14.59
CA LEU A 57 -4.24 -12.18 -14.73
C LEU A 57 -3.64 -13.41 -15.44
N LEU A 58 -4.10 -14.60 -15.08
CA LEU A 58 -3.62 -15.85 -15.68
C LEU A 58 -3.91 -15.96 -17.19
N THR A 59 -4.84 -15.17 -17.71
CA THR A 59 -5.16 -15.09 -19.15
C THR A 59 -4.40 -14.03 -19.91
N LEU A 60 -3.68 -13.15 -19.19
CA LEU A 60 -2.96 -12.03 -19.77
C LEU A 60 -1.48 -12.36 -19.96
N LYS A 61 -0.90 -11.74 -20.96
CA LYS A 61 0.56 -11.73 -21.15
C LYS A 61 1.12 -10.42 -20.60
N GLN A 62 2.31 -10.51 -20.02
CA GLN A 62 3.05 -9.32 -19.60
C GLN A 62 3.25 -8.40 -20.79
N PRO A 63 2.96 -7.10 -20.67
CA PRO A 63 3.09 -6.15 -21.77
C PRO A 63 4.56 -5.96 -22.17
N GLN A 64 4.79 -5.84 -23.49
CA GLN A 64 6.13 -5.63 -24.07
C GLN A 64 6.33 -4.21 -24.65
N TRP A 65 5.36 -3.34 -24.46
CA TRP A 65 5.38 -1.96 -24.99
C TRP A 65 6.22 -0.98 -24.16
N ALA A 66 6.59 -1.37 -22.93
CA ALA A 66 7.40 -0.53 -22.07
C ALA A 66 8.82 -0.38 -22.66
N SER A 67 9.40 0.82 -22.55
CA SER A 67 10.76 1.13 -23.00
C SER A 67 11.88 0.54 -22.13
N PHE A 68 11.54 -0.25 -21.13
CA PHE A 68 12.46 -0.96 -20.25
C PHE A 68 12.17 -2.47 -20.25
N ASN A 69 13.21 -3.25 -19.94
CA ASN A 69 13.09 -4.71 -19.96
C ASN A 69 12.42 -5.23 -18.68
N LEU A 70 11.20 -5.75 -18.82
CA LEU A 70 10.43 -6.39 -17.76
C LEU A 70 10.65 -7.91 -17.66
N SER A 71 11.40 -8.51 -18.60
CA SER A 71 11.58 -9.96 -18.68
C SER A 71 12.36 -10.55 -17.50
N SER A 72 13.01 -9.70 -16.69
CA SER A 72 13.72 -10.11 -15.47
C SER A 72 12.82 -10.24 -14.23
N ILE A 73 11.54 -9.88 -14.32
CA ILE A 73 10.62 -9.95 -13.18
C ILE A 73 9.92 -11.30 -13.19
N ASP A 74 10.35 -12.19 -12.31
CA ASP A 74 9.68 -13.45 -12.05
C ASP A 74 8.65 -13.27 -10.93
N LEU A 75 7.36 -13.33 -11.26
CA LEU A 75 6.27 -13.21 -10.30
C LEU A 75 6.25 -14.35 -9.27
N GLN A 76 6.95 -15.46 -9.52
CA GLN A 76 7.07 -16.55 -8.56
C GLN A 76 8.24 -16.36 -7.57
N ASP A 77 9.14 -15.42 -7.83
CA ASP A 77 10.26 -15.09 -6.95
C ASP A 77 10.03 -13.81 -6.12
N ILE A 78 8.78 -13.45 -5.88
CA ILE A 78 8.37 -12.24 -5.14
C ILE A 78 7.60 -12.63 -3.88
N HIS A 79 7.88 -11.95 -2.78
CA HIS A 79 7.05 -11.95 -1.58
C HIS A 79 5.93 -10.92 -1.74
N TYR A 80 4.68 -11.36 -1.62
CA TYR A 80 3.51 -10.50 -1.82
C TYR A 80 2.95 -9.89 -0.54
N TYR A 81 3.49 -10.26 0.60
CA TYR A 81 3.11 -9.70 1.90
C TYR A 81 4.28 -9.74 2.87
N SER A 82 4.50 -8.62 3.54
CA SER A 82 5.45 -8.46 4.64
C SER A 82 4.89 -7.45 5.64
N GLN A 83 5.04 -7.69 6.92
CA GLN A 83 4.70 -6.72 7.96
C GLN A 83 5.66 -6.84 9.14
N PRO A 84 5.92 -5.76 9.89
CA PRO A 84 6.62 -5.84 11.17
C PRO A 84 5.90 -6.81 12.12
N LYS A 85 6.65 -7.64 12.86
CA LYS A 85 6.04 -8.55 13.86
C LYS A 85 5.29 -7.77 14.95
N ASN A 86 5.84 -6.65 15.38
CA ASN A 86 5.21 -5.75 16.32
C ASN A 86 4.45 -4.67 15.53
N ARG A 87 3.15 -4.89 15.29
CA ARG A 87 2.31 -3.90 14.61
C ARG A 87 1.95 -2.78 15.59
N PRO A 88 2.43 -1.55 15.37
CA PRO A 88 2.09 -0.43 16.23
C PRO A 88 0.61 -0.06 16.08
N LYS A 89 0.01 0.44 17.15
CA LYS A 89 -1.38 0.94 17.14
C LYS A 89 -1.46 2.42 16.86
N SER A 90 -0.33 3.12 16.98
CA SER A 90 -0.20 4.55 16.69
C SER A 90 1.21 4.86 16.19
N LEU A 91 1.40 6.05 15.60
CA LEU A 91 2.73 6.52 15.17
C LEU A 91 3.73 6.63 16.34
N GLU A 92 3.25 6.78 17.56
CA GLU A 92 4.10 6.89 18.76
C GLU A 92 4.71 5.54 19.18
N GLU A 93 4.07 4.45 18.78
CA GLU A 93 4.53 3.07 19.05
C GLU A 93 5.40 2.49 17.93
N VAL A 94 5.61 3.26 16.83
CA VAL A 94 6.42 2.81 15.70
C VAL A 94 7.88 2.65 16.13
N ASP A 95 8.51 1.56 15.69
CA ASP A 95 9.91 1.27 15.94
C ASP A 95 10.80 2.47 15.54
N PRO A 96 11.70 2.94 16.42
CA PRO A 96 12.59 4.05 16.13
C PRO A 96 13.43 3.86 14.86
N ALA A 97 13.76 2.62 14.49
CA ALA A 97 14.49 2.34 13.24
C ALA A 97 13.66 2.72 12.01
N ILE A 98 12.36 2.38 12.03
CA ILE A 98 11.42 2.76 10.95
C ILE A 98 11.26 4.28 10.89
N LEU A 99 11.11 4.94 12.04
CA LEU A 99 10.99 6.41 12.12
C LEU A 99 12.23 7.10 11.56
N ALA A 100 13.43 6.59 11.89
CA ALA A 100 14.69 7.12 11.35
C ALA A 100 14.78 6.96 9.83
N ASP A 101 14.24 5.88 9.27
CA ASP A 101 14.22 5.67 7.84
C ASP A 101 13.22 6.59 7.13
N PHE A 102 12.05 6.85 7.72
CA PHE A 102 11.14 7.87 7.23
C PHE A 102 11.76 9.27 7.24
N GLU A 103 12.53 9.60 8.27
CA GLU A 103 13.27 10.86 8.35
C GLU A 103 14.33 10.97 7.24
N LYS A 104 15.11 9.92 7.00
CA LYS A 104 16.08 9.86 5.88
C LYS A 104 15.41 10.06 4.52
N LEU A 105 14.20 9.57 4.36
CA LEU A 105 13.39 9.72 3.15
C LEU A 105 12.69 11.08 3.05
N GLY A 106 12.80 11.93 4.08
CA GLY A 106 12.14 13.23 4.13
C GLY A 106 10.63 13.15 4.33
N ILE A 107 10.11 12.06 4.90
CA ILE A 107 8.69 11.88 5.19
C ILE A 107 8.35 12.52 6.53
N PRO A 108 7.54 13.61 6.57
CA PRO A 108 7.27 14.36 7.79
C PRO A 108 6.18 13.68 8.64
N LEU A 109 6.58 12.92 9.65
CA LEU A 109 5.62 12.18 10.51
C LEU A 109 5.17 12.95 11.77
N LYS A 110 5.86 14.04 12.16
CA LYS A 110 5.59 14.76 13.42
C LYS A 110 5.35 16.26 13.20
N GLU A 111 6.06 17.10 13.93
CA GLU A 111 5.85 18.56 13.96
C GLU A 111 5.87 19.24 12.59
N GLN A 112 6.66 18.76 11.66
CA GLN A 112 6.73 19.33 10.31
C GLN A 112 5.42 19.14 9.53
N ALA A 113 4.74 18.01 9.71
CA ALA A 113 3.42 17.78 9.14
C ALA A 113 2.36 18.67 9.82
N ALA A 114 2.49 18.88 11.13
CA ALA A 114 1.61 19.77 11.88
C ALA A 114 1.72 21.22 11.42
N LEU A 115 2.93 21.69 11.20
CA LEU A 115 3.20 23.06 10.73
C LEU A 115 2.80 23.27 9.26
N ALA A 116 2.90 22.23 8.44
CA ALA A 116 2.52 22.27 7.03
C ALA A 116 1.01 22.09 6.78
N GLY A 117 0.22 21.72 7.80
CA GLY A 117 -1.21 21.41 7.63
C GLY A 117 -1.47 20.19 6.76
N VAL A 118 -0.50 19.28 6.65
CA VAL A 118 -0.58 18.08 5.80
C VAL A 118 -0.96 16.88 6.64
N ALA A 119 -1.98 16.14 6.20
CA ALA A 119 -2.32 14.84 6.75
C ALA A 119 -1.51 13.74 6.03
N VAL A 120 -0.92 12.84 6.81
CA VAL A 120 -0.05 11.76 6.30
C VAL A 120 -0.57 10.42 6.80
N ASP A 121 -0.67 9.45 5.88
CA ASP A 121 -0.83 8.04 6.19
C ASP A 121 0.51 7.34 5.93
N ALA A 122 1.13 6.85 7.00
CA ALA A 122 2.45 6.24 6.94
C ALA A 122 2.32 4.72 6.72
N VAL A 123 2.77 4.26 5.57
CA VAL A 123 2.76 2.85 5.20
C VAL A 123 4.19 2.30 5.22
N PHE A 124 4.37 1.15 5.84
CA PHE A 124 5.62 0.40 5.82
C PHE A 124 5.33 -1.05 5.42
N ASP A 125 6.03 -1.53 4.41
CA ASP A 125 5.76 -2.84 3.78
C ASP A 125 4.27 -2.96 3.36
N SER A 126 3.57 -3.93 3.91
CA SER A 126 2.19 -4.25 3.55
C SER A 126 1.14 -3.66 4.50
N VAL A 127 1.53 -2.81 5.44
CA VAL A 127 0.61 -2.30 6.47
C VAL A 127 0.75 -0.80 6.70
N SER A 128 -0.36 -0.12 6.97
CA SER A 128 -0.34 1.23 7.52
C SER A 128 0.09 1.19 8.99
N LEU A 129 1.03 2.06 9.35
CA LEU A 129 1.55 2.21 10.71
C LEU A 129 0.81 3.29 11.50
N GLY A 130 0.16 4.21 10.83
CA GLY A 130 -0.64 5.24 11.44
C GLY A 130 -0.96 6.42 10.52
N THR A 131 -2.03 7.12 10.86
CA THR A 131 -2.55 8.26 10.12
C THR A 131 -2.60 9.48 11.03
N THR A 132 -2.05 10.62 10.57
CA THR A 132 -2.09 11.88 11.30
C THR A 132 -3.43 12.59 11.14
N TYR A 133 -3.81 13.45 12.10
CA TYR A 133 -5.02 14.29 12.07
C TYR A 133 -6.36 13.55 11.90
N LYS A 134 -6.40 12.27 12.05
CA LYS A 134 -7.57 11.44 11.80
C LYS A 134 -8.83 11.90 12.55
N GLU A 135 -8.69 12.17 13.84
CA GLU A 135 -9.79 12.62 14.70
C GLU A 135 -10.28 14.01 14.30
N LYS A 136 -9.34 14.95 14.08
CA LYS A 136 -9.66 16.32 13.67
C LYS A 136 -10.34 16.39 12.30
N LEU A 137 -9.97 15.52 11.37
CA LEU A 137 -10.63 15.40 10.07
C LEU A 137 -12.03 14.78 10.21
N ALA A 138 -12.17 13.81 11.11
CA ALA A 138 -13.45 13.16 11.38
C ALA A 138 -14.52 14.13 11.95
N GLU A 139 -14.10 15.15 12.73
CA GLU A 139 -15.01 16.23 13.21
C GLU A 139 -15.66 16.98 12.05
N GLN A 140 -15.03 17.04 10.90
CA GLN A 140 -15.55 17.65 9.67
C GLN A 140 -16.25 16.64 8.74
N GLY A 141 -16.40 15.40 9.19
CA GLY A 141 -16.97 14.31 8.41
C GLY A 141 -16.02 13.72 7.36
N ILE A 142 -14.75 14.13 7.36
CA ILE A 142 -13.73 13.57 6.47
C ILE A 142 -13.21 12.25 7.06
N ILE A 143 -13.16 11.22 6.24
CA ILE A 143 -12.57 9.94 6.61
C ILE A 143 -11.20 9.85 5.97
N PHE A 144 -10.16 9.70 6.79
CA PHE A 144 -8.80 9.50 6.34
C PHE A 144 -8.14 8.38 7.15
N GLY A 145 -7.57 7.41 6.48
CA GLY A 145 -6.92 6.28 7.12
C GLY A 145 -6.46 5.23 6.14
N SER A 146 -6.11 4.04 6.62
CA SER A 146 -5.74 2.94 5.75
C SER A 146 -6.94 2.41 4.96
N PHE A 147 -6.67 1.80 3.81
CA PHE A 147 -7.70 1.14 3.00
C PHE A 147 -8.36 0.00 3.79
N ASN A 148 -7.58 -0.79 4.53
CA ASN A 148 -8.11 -1.89 5.35
C ASN A 148 -9.06 -1.39 6.42
N GLU A 149 -8.75 -0.26 7.05
CA GLU A 149 -9.66 0.37 7.99
C GLU A 149 -10.94 0.87 7.30
N GLY A 150 -10.81 1.46 6.11
CA GLY A 150 -11.94 1.87 5.28
C GLY A 150 -12.84 0.70 4.91
N VAL A 151 -12.28 -0.46 4.58
CA VAL A 151 -13.03 -1.70 4.31
C VAL A 151 -13.90 -2.12 5.49
N GLN A 152 -13.39 -1.97 6.72
CA GLN A 152 -14.12 -2.33 7.94
C GLN A 152 -15.19 -1.29 8.32
N LYS A 153 -14.88 0.00 8.19
CA LYS A 153 -15.74 1.10 8.66
C LYS A 153 -16.74 1.60 7.60
N CYS A 154 -16.35 1.57 6.33
CA CYS A 154 -17.10 2.14 5.22
C CYS A 154 -17.20 1.18 4.02
N PRO A 155 -17.58 -0.10 4.20
CA PRO A 155 -17.54 -1.12 3.16
C PRO A 155 -18.36 -0.74 1.92
N ASP A 156 -19.50 -0.08 2.09
CA ASP A 156 -20.38 0.30 0.98
C ASP A 156 -19.74 1.33 0.06
N ILE A 157 -19.00 2.30 0.63
CA ILE A 157 -18.29 3.31 -0.16
C ILE A 157 -17.19 2.64 -0.96
N ILE A 158 -16.38 1.81 -0.31
CA ILE A 158 -15.28 1.11 -0.99
C ILE A 158 -15.83 0.17 -2.07
N LYS A 159 -16.83 -0.63 -1.76
CA LYS A 159 -17.45 -1.54 -2.71
C LYS A 159 -18.02 -0.82 -3.94
N LYS A 160 -18.53 0.40 -3.74
CA LYS A 160 -19.07 1.24 -4.82
C LYS A 160 -17.99 1.78 -5.75
N TYR A 161 -16.81 2.14 -5.22
CA TYR A 161 -15.81 2.89 -5.98
C TYR A 161 -14.55 2.09 -6.32
N LEU A 162 -14.26 1.00 -5.61
CA LEU A 162 -13.08 0.17 -5.89
C LEU A 162 -13.08 -0.34 -7.33
N GLY A 163 -12.01 -0.03 -8.06
CA GLY A 163 -11.81 -0.45 -9.44
C GLY A 163 -12.74 0.23 -10.46
N THR A 164 -13.39 1.36 -10.12
CA THR A 164 -14.27 2.07 -11.07
C THR A 164 -13.49 3.03 -11.96
N VAL A 165 -12.36 3.54 -11.52
CA VAL A 165 -11.49 4.44 -12.31
C VAL A 165 -10.47 3.63 -13.10
N VAL A 166 -9.72 2.77 -12.42
CA VAL A 166 -8.82 1.79 -13.05
C VAL A 166 -9.31 0.39 -12.70
N PRO A 167 -10.11 -0.26 -13.56
CA PRO A 167 -10.59 -1.60 -13.28
C PRO A 167 -9.46 -2.63 -13.41
N TYR A 168 -9.58 -3.75 -12.71
CA TYR A 168 -8.61 -4.85 -12.84
C TYR A 168 -8.54 -5.42 -14.27
N THR A 169 -9.50 -5.11 -15.12
CA THR A 169 -9.53 -5.54 -16.53
C THR A 169 -8.75 -4.63 -17.47
N ASP A 170 -8.24 -3.50 -16.98
CA ASP A 170 -7.56 -2.50 -17.80
C ASP A 170 -6.26 -3.05 -18.42
N ASN A 171 -5.35 -3.54 -17.59
CA ASN A 171 -4.08 -4.09 -18.06
C ASN A 171 -3.52 -5.14 -17.09
N PHE A 172 -2.39 -5.76 -17.49
CA PHE A 172 -1.70 -6.78 -16.70
C PHE A 172 -1.34 -6.30 -15.28
N TRP A 173 -0.79 -5.08 -15.15
CA TRP A 173 -0.33 -4.56 -13.86
C TRP A 173 -1.48 -4.12 -12.96
N ALA A 174 -2.54 -3.54 -13.53
CA ALA A 174 -3.77 -3.24 -12.80
C ALA A 174 -4.41 -4.54 -12.27
N CYS A 175 -4.37 -5.59 -13.08
CA CYS A 175 -4.87 -6.91 -12.72
C CYS A 175 -4.06 -7.54 -11.58
N LEU A 176 -2.72 -7.50 -11.68
CA LEU A 176 -1.81 -7.98 -10.63
C LEU A 176 -2.03 -7.21 -9.33
N ASN A 177 -2.01 -5.88 -9.40
CA ASN A 177 -2.24 -5.05 -8.22
C ASN A 177 -3.59 -5.36 -7.56
N ALA A 178 -4.67 -5.46 -8.33
CA ALA A 178 -6.00 -5.79 -7.80
C ALA A 178 -6.06 -7.17 -7.11
N ALA A 179 -5.21 -8.11 -7.51
CA ALA A 179 -5.13 -9.43 -6.89
C ALA A 179 -4.35 -9.42 -5.57
N VAL A 180 -3.27 -8.63 -5.45
CA VAL A 180 -2.30 -8.78 -4.36
C VAL A 180 -2.06 -7.53 -3.50
N PHE A 181 -2.73 -6.39 -3.76
CA PHE A 181 -2.53 -5.23 -2.89
C PHE A 181 -2.80 -5.59 -1.43
N SER A 182 -2.01 -5.06 -0.52
CA SER A 182 -2.09 -5.40 0.91
C SER A 182 -2.78 -4.32 1.73
N ASP A 183 -2.49 -3.07 1.44
CA ASP A 183 -3.12 -1.90 2.05
C ASP A 183 -3.01 -0.71 1.08
N GLY A 184 -3.39 0.46 1.53
CA GLY A 184 -3.33 1.72 0.81
C GLY A 184 -3.97 2.82 1.64
N SER A 185 -4.00 4.03 1.12
CA SER A 185 -4.66 5.15 1.78
C SER A 185 -6.10 5.29 1.30
N PHE A 186 -7.00 5.54 2.23
CA PHE A 186 -8.42 5.80 1.98
C PHE A 186 -8.78 7.21 2.43
N VAL A 187 -9.30 8.00 1.50
CA VAL A 187 -9.76 9.37 1.78
C VAL A 187 -11.18 9.53 1.24
N TYR A 188 -12.10 9.95 2.11
CA TYR A 188 -13.44 10.33 1.72
C TYR A 188 -13.76 11.73 2.25
N ILE A 189 -14.12 12.64 1.36
CA ILE A 189 -14.48 14.02 1.68
C ILE A 189 -15.97 14.19 1.31
N PRO A 190 -16.87 14.50 2.27
CA PRO A 190 -18.27 14.73 1.99
C PRO A 190 -18.46 15.95 1.09
N LYS A 191 -19.60 15.97 0.39
CA LYS A 191 -19.98 17.12 -0.44
C LYS A 191 -20.17 18.38 0.43
N GLY A 192 -19.48 19.43 0.07
CA GLY A 192 -19.60 20.74 0.73
C GLY A 192 -18.61 20.99 1.87
N VAL A 193 -17.67 20.07 2.06
CA VAL A 193 -16.53 20.21 2.99
C VAL A 193 -15.28 20.62 2.23
#